data_c755b2e0dfc8f5c79bd14ba98f99b5a6
#
_entry.id   c755b2e0dfc8f5c79bd14ba98f99b5a6
#
_cell.length_a   1.000
_cell.length_b   1.000
_cell.length_c   1.000
_cell.angle_alpha   90.00
_cell.angle_beta   90.00
_cell.angle_gamma   90.00
#
_symmetry.space_group_name_H-M   'P 1'
#
loop_
_entity.id
_entity.type
_entity.pdbx_description
1 polymer ?
#
loop_
_entity_poly.entity_id
_entity_poly.type
_entity_poly.pdbx_seq_one_letter_code
_entity_poly.pdbx_strand_id
1 'polypeptide(L)'
;MKVNKLKIGTSDSKYEIIIGQKILKNSSQYIKKSCPNVKKIALVIDKNIPQNFVNILKTSLKKFKVYSFKYSVNEKFKSTHNALKLAETCLSKNFNRNDLIISFGGGILGDLSGFAASIIKRGINFINIPSTLLAQVDSSIGGKTGVNSKFGKNLIGAFYQPKLVISDVELLKSLPKREMVCGYAEILKHSMILKSNFCTHLF
;
A
#
# COMPACT_ATOMS: atom_id res chain seq x y z
N MET A 1 6.15 -0.06 -21.70
CA MET A 1 5.36 1.07 -21.17
C MET A 1 6.27 1.95 -20.33
N LYS A 2 6.15 3.27 -20.44
CA LYS A 2 6.98 4.25 -19.72
C LYS A 2 6.67 4.18 -18.23
N VAL A 3 7.68 4.22 -17.37
CA VAL A 3 7.48 4.33 -15.91
C VAL A 3 7.30 5.80 -15.56
N ASN A 4 6.18 6.14 -14.99
CA ASN A 4 5.87 7.49 -14.52
C ASN A 4 6.19 7.61 -13.02
N LYS A 5 6.71 8.77 -12.63
CA LYS A 5 7.02 9.09 -11.23
C LYS A 5 6.35 10.39 -10.88
N LEU A 6 5.51 10.34 -9.85
CA LEU A 6 4.85 11.51 -9.29
C LEU A 6 5.45 11.79 -7.92
N LYS A 7 5.78 13.03 -7.64
CA LYS A 7 6.18 13.48 -6.31
C LYS A 7 4.97 14.06 -5.62
N ILE A 8 4.60 13.47 -4.50
CA ILE A 8 3.52 13.96 -3.65
C ILE A 8 4.16 14.55 -2.40
N GLY A 9 3.69 15.70 -1.99
CA GLY A 9 4.25 16.34 -0.81
C GLY A 9 3.29 17.30 -0.15
N THR A 10 3.35 17.30 1.18
CA THR A 10 2.93 18.39 2.04
C THR A 10 4.18 19.17 2.48
N SER A 11 4.03 20.27 3.23
CA SER A 11 5.17 20.98 3.86
C SER A 11 6.10 20.03 4.61
N ASP A 12 5.54 19.02 5.26
CA ASP A 12 6.25 18.21 6.26
C ASP A 12 6.67 16.80 5.76
N SER A 13 6.13 16.33 4.64
CA SER A 13 6.48 15.02 4.11
C SER A 13 6.37 14.94 2.59
N LYS A 14 7.39 14.33 1.97
CA LYS A 14 7.42 14.09 0.53
C LYS A 14 7.66 12.61 0.26
N TYR A 15 6.92 12.05 -0.70
CA TYR A 15 7.13 10.67 -1.17
C TYR A 15 6.90 10.57 -2.68
N GLU A 16 7.34 9.47 -3.27
CA GLU A 16 7.14 9.21 -4.70
C GLU A 16 6.02 8.17 -4.90
N ILE A 17 5.25 8.33 -5.96
CA ILE A 17 4.40 7.29 -6.53
C ILE A 17 5.03 6.86 -7.84
N ILE A 18 5.34 5.57 -7.97
CA ILE A 18 5.87 4.98 -9.20
C ILE A 18 4.74 4.20 -9.86
N ILE A 19 4.38 4.59 -11.08
CA ILE A 19 3.29 3.98 -11.84
C ILE A 19 3.88 3.37 -13.11
N GLY A 20 3.55 2.10 -13.36
CA GLY A 20 4.01 1.42 -14.58
C GLY A 20 3.47 0.01 -14.70
N GLN A 21 3.87 -0.69 -15.75
CA GLN A 21 3.51 -2.07 -15.99
C GLN A 21 4.70 -2.99 -15.71
N LYS A 22 4.47 -4.12 -15.01
CA LYS A 22 5.50 -5.12 -14.68
C LYS A 22 6.68 -4.53 -13.88
N ILE A 23 6.40 -3.54 -13.03
CA ILE A 23 7.42 -2.84 -12.25
C ILE A 23 7.74 -3.51 -10.92
N LEU A 24 6.93 -4.47 -10.46
CA LEU A 24 7.19 -5.24 -9.23
C LEU A 24 8.58 -5.87 -9.19
N LYS A 25 9.11 -6.31 -10.33
CA LYS A 25 10.45 -6.89 -10.45
C LYS A 25 11.57 -5.92 -10.06
N ASN A 26 11.31 -4.62 -10.08
CA ASN A 26 12.27 -3.56 -9.75
C ASN A 26 12.08 -3.02 -8.33
N SER A 27 11.16 -3.59 -7.53
CA SER A 27 10.83 -3.08 -6.19
C SER A 27 12.04 -2.90 -5.28
N SER A 28 13.02 -3.81 -5.34
CA SER A 28 14.27 -3.70 -4.56
C SER A 28 15.04 -2.41 -4.84
N GLN A 29 15.10 -1.96 -6.09
CA GLN A 29 15.79 -0.72 -6.48
C GLN A 29 15.04 0.51 -5.95
N TYR A 30 13.70 0.51 -6.07
CA TYR A 30 12.85 1.59 -5.57
C TYR A 30 12.93 1.72 -4.05
N ILE A 31 12.87 0.56 -3.34
CA ILE A 31 12.98 0.51 -1.88
C ILE A 31 14.33 1.05 -1.42
N LYS A 32 15.44 0.61 -2.03
CA LYS A 32 16.79 1.09 -1.67
C LYS A 32 16.93 2.59 -1.84
N LYS A 33 16.30 3.18 -2.86
CA LYS A 33 16.32 4.63 -3.09
C LYS A 33 15.53 5.38 -2.02
N SER A 34 14.32 4.88 -1.66
CA SER A 34 13.43 5.57 -0.71
C SER A 34 13.76 5.26 0.76
N CYS A 35 14.34 4.09 1.03
CA CYS A 35 14.65 3.60 2.37
C CYS A 35 16.04 2.93 2.38
N PRO A 36 17.15 3.68 2.27
CA PRO A 36 18.50 3.12 2.06
C PRO A 36 18.99 2.22 3.21
N ASN A 37 18.53 2.46 4.43
CA ASN A 37 18.98 1.77 5.64
C ASN A 37 18.13 0.55 6.03
N VAL A 38 17.16 0.14 5.19
CA VAL A 38 16.28 -1.01 5.44
C VAL A 38 17.07 -2.31 5.42
N LYS A 39 16.93 -3.11 6.48
CA LYS A 39 17.51 -4.46 6.59
C LYS A 39 16.41 -5.53 6.61
N LYS A 40 15.31 -5.29 7.35
CA LYS A 40 14.19 -6.21 7.50
C LYS A 40 12.93 -5.64 6.86
N ILE A 41 12.16 -6.52 6.25
CA ILE A 41 10.89 -6.19 5.61
C ILE A 41 9.80 -7.10 6.17
N ALA A 42 8.74 -6.52 6.72
CA ALA A 42 7.48 -7.19 6.97
C ALA A 42 6.61 -7.06 5.71
N LEU A 43 6.52 -8.12 4.94
CA LEU A 43 5.71 -8.16 3.72
C LEU A 43 4.32 -8.69 4.05
N VAL A 44 3.36 -7.78 4.12
CA VAL A 44 1.95 -8.05 4.45
C VAL A 44 1.17 -8.22 3.16
N ILE A 45 0.58 -9.41 2.95
CA ILE A 45 0.04 -9.85 1.66
C ILE A 45 -1.42 -10.23 1.80
N ASP A 46 -2.28 -9.73 0.93
CA ASP A 46 -3.62 -10.26 0.75
C ASP A 46 -3.56 -11.63 0.05
N LYS A 47 -4.23 -12.64 0.62
CA LYS A 47 -4.29 -14.00 0.07
C LYS A 47 -4.89 -14.08 -1.32
N ASN A 48 -5.73 -13.11 -1.70
CA ASN A 48 -6.38 -13.04 -3.00
C ASN A 48 -5.42 -12.62 -4.14
N ILE A 49 -4.21 -12.17 -3.83
CA ILE A 49 -3.23 -11.83 -4.86
C ILE A 49 -2.69 -13.12 -5.49
N PRO A 50 -2.74 -13.23 -6.84
CA PRO A 50 -2.19 -14.38 -7.55
C PRO A 50 -0.73 -14.66 -7.18
N GLN A 51 -0.40 -15.93 -6.99
CA GLN A 51 0.91 -16.35 -6.46
C GLN A 51 2.09 -15.95 -7.37
N ASN A 52 1.88 -15.83 -8.69
CA ASN A 52 2.89 -15.35 -9.62
C ASN A 52 3.37 -13.93 -9.27
N PHE A 53 2.47 -12.99 -8.94
CA PHE A 53 2.85 -11.64 -8.52
C PHE A 53 3.58 -11.63 -7.18
N VAL A 54 3.13 -12.47 -6.23
CA VAL A 54 3.81 -12.65 -4.94
C VAL A 54 5.23 -13.15 -5.15
N ASN A 55 5.43 -14.11 -6.06
CA ASN A 55 6.74 -14.66 -6.38
C ASN A 55 7.66 -13.62 -7.05
N ILE A 56 7.13 -12.83 -7.98
CA ILE A 56 7.89 -11.74 -8.62
C ILE A 56 8.40 -10.75 -7.56
N LEU A 57 7.49 -10.31 -6.66
CA LEU A 57 7.86 -9.38 -5.60
C LEU A 57 8.90 -9.99 -4.65
N LYS A 58 8.67 -11.21 -4.15
CA LYS A 58 9.62 -11.91 -3.26
C LYS A 58 10.98 -12.09 -3.89
N THR A 59 11.03 -12.44 -5.18
CA THR A 59 12.28 -12.57 -5.92
C THR A 59 13.03 -11.24 -5.99
N SER A 60 12.31 -10.14 -6.22
CA SER A 60 12.88 -8.80 -6.19
C SER A 60 13.47 -8.46 -4.80
N LEU A 61 12.86 -8.95 -3.73
CA LEU A 61 13.23 -8.62 -2.35
C LEU A 61 14.31 -9.53 -1.73
N LYS A 62 14.91 -10.47 -2.47
CA LYS A 62 15.89 -11.48 -1.95
C LYS A 62 17.10 -10.86 -1.21
N LYS A 63 17.43 -9.60 -1.48
CA LYS A 63 18.56 -8.91 -0.81
C LYS A 63 18.23 -8.41 0.61
N PHE A 64 16.99 -8.53 1.05
CA PHE A 64 16.52 -8.12 2.37
C PHE A 64 16.11 -9.34 3.19
N LYS A 65 16.10 -9.21 4.52
CA LYS A 65 15.51 -10.21 5.41
C LYS A 65 13.99 -10.02 5.42
N VAL A 66 13.26 -10.87 4.68
CA VAL A 66 11.81 -10.72 4.49
C VAL A 66 11.04 -11.68 5.40
N TYR A 67 10.11 -11.12 6.16
CA TYR A 67 9.09 -11.84 6.93
C TYR A 67 7.74 -11.65 6.22
N SER A 68 7.15 -12.74 5.73
CA SER A 68 5.90 -12.69 4.97
C SER A 68 4.71 -13.06 5.82
N PHE A 69 3.67 -12.22 5.80
CA PHE A 69 2.41 -12.40 6.52
C PHE A 69 1.27 -12.38 5.51
N LYS A 70 0.54 -13.49 5.38
CA LYS A 70 -0.60 -13.61 4.48
C LYS A 70 -1.90 -13.57 5.26
N TYR A 71 -2.82 -12.71 4.85
CA TYR A 71 -4.12 -12.53 5.49
C TYR A 71 -5.28 -12.67 4.50
N SER A 72 -6.39 -13.24 4.95
CA SER A 72 -7.68 -13.13 4.28
C SER A 72 -8.27 -11.79 4.62
N VAL A 73 -8.24 -10.86 3.67
CA VAL A 73 -8.59 -9.45 3.89
C VAL A 73 -10.06 -9.24 3.60
N ASN A 74 -10.79 -8.70 4.57
CA ASN A 74 -12.16 -8.25 4.47
C ASN A 74 -12.40 -7.09 5.45
N GLU A 75 -13.59 -6.52 5.46
CA GLU A 75 -13.88 -5.37 6.33
C GLU A 75 -13.75 -5.70 7.83
N LYS A 76 -14.06 -6.92 8.27
CA LYS A 76 -13.88 -7.36 9.67
C LYS A 76 -12.40 -7.48 10.05
N PHE A 77 -11.53 -7.73 9.07
CA PHE A 77 -10.08 -7.78 9.30
C PHE A 77 -9.51 -6.40 9.68
N LYS A 78 -10.12 -5.30 9.22
CA LYS A 78 -9.71 -3.92 9.48
C LYS A 78 -10.01 -3.50 10.91
N SER A 79 -9.25 -4.02 11.88
CA SER A 79 -9.49 -3.84 13.31
C SER A 79 -8.21 -3.46 14.08
N THR A 80 -8.38 -2.80 15.23
CA THR A 80 -7.27 -2.49 16.15
C THR A 80 -6.52 -3.74 16.59
N HIS A 81 -7.24 -4.84 16.85
CA HIS A 81 -6.66 -6.13 17.23
C HIS A 81 -5.64 -6.61 16.18
N ASN A 82 -6.01 -6.60 14.91
CA ASN A 82 -5.12 -7.06 13.84
C ASN A 82 -3.95 -6.10 13.59
N ALA A 83 -4.16 -4.79 13.73
CA ALA A 83 -3.08 -3.82 13.63
C ALA A 83 -2.04 -3.98 14.75
N LEU A 84 -2.50 -4.15 15.99
CA LEU A 84 -1.63 -4.41 17.14
C LEU A 84 -0.91 -5.75 17.01
N LYS A 85 -1.62 -6.82 16.58
CA LYS A 85 -1.01 -8.13 16.34
C LYS A 85 0.12 -8.06 15.30
N LEU A 86 -0.08 -7.30 14.22
CA LEU A 86 0.99 -7.08 13.23
C LEU A 86 2.16 -6.32 13.86
N ALA A 87 1.88 -5.29 14.65
CA ALA A 87 2.90 -4.49 15.32
C ALA A 87 3.73 -5.34 16.30
N GLU A 88 3.09 -6.10 17.18
CA GLU A 88 3.75 -7.00 18.13
C GLU A 88 4.56 -8.09 17.44
N THR A 89 4.04 -8.63 16.34
CA THR A 89 4.77 -9.62 15.52
C THR A 89 6.04 -9.01 14.92
N CYS A 90 6.01 -7.75 14.48
CA CYS A 90 7.20 -7.06 14.01
C CYS A 90 8.20 -6.83 15.18
N LEU A 91 7.72 -6.42 16.34
CA LEU A 91 8.54 -6.21 17.53
C LEU A 91 9.21 -7.51 18.00
N SER A 92 8.49 -8.64 18.01
CA SER A 92 9.06 -9.96 18.36
C SER A 92 10.16 -10.43 17.40
N LYS A 93 10.20 -9.89 16.17
CA LYS A 93 11.29 -10.10 15.19
C LYS A 93 12.36 -9.01 15.25
N ASN A 94 12.37 -8.22 16.33
CA ASN A 94 13.33 -7.13 16.56
C ASN A 94 13.38 -6.11 15.41
N PHE A 95 12.23 -5.71 14.87
CA PHE A 95 12.16 -4.59 13.91
C PHE A 95 12.56 -3.29 14.61
N ASN A 96 13.31 -2.44 13.90
CA ASN A 96 13.73 -1.12 14.33
C ASN A 96 13.15 -0.01 13.44
N ARG A 97 13.40 1.26 13.76
CA ARG A 97 12.84 2.41 13.03
C ARG A 97 13.24 2.47 11.55
N ASN A 98 14.37 1.88 11.17
CA ASN A 98 14.84 1.87 9.78
C ASN A 98 14.25 0.69 8.99
N ASP A 99 13.65 -0.29 9.66
CA ASP A 99 13.01 -1.42 8.97
C ASP A 99 11.69 -1.00 8.33
N LEU A 100 11.08 -1.87 7.55
CA LEU A 100 10.03 -1.54 6.61
C LEU A 100 8.83 -2.48 6.72
N ILE A 101 7.62 -1.92 6.73
CA ILE A 101 6.40 -2.64 6.40
C ILE A 101 6.04 -2.36 4.95
N ILE A 102 5.78 -3.41 4.18
CA ILE A 102 5.22 -3.33 2.83
C ILE A 102 3.81 -3.92 2.89
N SER A 103 2.81 -3.12 2.56
CA SER A 103 1.46 -3.62 2.26
C SER A 103 1.38 -4.01 0.80
N PHE A 104 0.97 -5.25 0.51
CA PHE A 104 0.70 -5.73 -0.82
C PHE A 104 -0.74 -6.22 -0.89
N GLY A 105 -1.67 -5.34 -1.29
CA GLY A 105 -3.11 -5.59 -1.25
C GLY A 105 -3.96 -4.40 -1.63
N GLY A 106 -5.26 -4.51 -1.36
CA GLY A 106 -6.23 -3.42 -1.49
C GLY A 106 -6.17 -2.42 -0.34
N GLY A 107 -7.08 -1.43 -0.36
CA GLY A 107 -7.13 -0.33 0.60
C GLY A 107 -7.24 -0.77 2.06
N ILE A 108 -8.04 -1.80 2.36
CA ILE A 108 -8.19 -2.34 3.73
C ILE A 108 -6.83 -2.74 4.33
N LEU A 109 -6.03 -3.46 3.53
CA LEU A 109 -4.70 -3.91 3.98
C LEU A 109 -3.72 -2.75 4.07
N GLY A 110 -3.79 -1.81 3.12
CA GLY A 110 -2.99 -0.58 3.12
C GLY A 110 -3.21 0.23 4.39
N ASP A 111 -4.47 0.51 4.73
CA ASP A 111 -4.86 1.28 5.90
C ASP A 111 -4.39 0.63 7.21
N LEU A 112 -4.66 -0.68 7.36
CA LEU A 112 -4.25 -1.42 8.55
C LEU A 112 -2.73 -1.48 8.70
N SER A 113 -2.01 -1.76 7.61
CA SER A 113 -0.55 -1.88 7.63
C SER A 113 0.13 -0.52 7.87
N GLY A 114 -0.41 0.55 7.28
CA GLY A 114 0.07 1.90 7.50
C GLY A 114 -0.15 2.36 8.95
N PHE A 115 -1.32 2.05 9.52
CA PHE A 115 -1.60 2.33 10.93
C PHE A 115 -0.68 1.50 11.85
N ALA A 116 -0.47 0.22 11.59
CA ALA A 116 0.50 -0.59 12.34
C ALA A 116 1.92 0.02 12.25
N ALA A 117 2.33 0.48 11.06
CA ALA A 117 3.63 1.14 10.89
C ALA A 117 3.75 2.43 11.70
N SER A 118 2.68 3.21 11.84
CA SER A 118 2.68 4.47 12.59
C SER A 118 2.90 4.29 14.09
N ILE A 119 2.42 3.19 14.66
CA ILE A 119 2.48 2.94 16.10
C ILE A 119 3.74 2.18 16.54
N ILE A 120 4.36 1.38 15.65
CA ILE A 120 5.61 0.66 15.98
C ILE A 120 6.72 1.68 16.22
N LYS A 121 7.29 1.70 17.44
CA LYS A 121 8.40 2.60 17.82
C LYS A 121 8.16 4.08 17.47
N ARG A 122 6.90 4.51 17.46
CA ARG A 122 6.42 5.85 17.07
C ARG A 122 6.67 6.15 15.58
N GLY A 123 6.69 5.12 14.76
CA GLY A 123 6.82 5.20 13.30
C GLY A 123 8.01 4.41 12.76
N ILE A 124 7.72 3.48 11.83
CA ILE A 124 8.73 2.80 11.01
C ILE A 124 8.39 3.02 9.53
N ASN A 125 9.34 2.74 8.64
CA ASN A 125 9.09 2.94 7.21
C ASN A 125 7.88 2.12 6.72
N PHE A 126 7.09 2.74 5.85
CA PHE A 126 5.93 2.12 5.22
C PHE A 126 5.96 2.32 3.70
N ILE A 127 5.66 1.27 2.95
CA ILE A 127 5.50 1.31 1.49
C ILE A 127 4.20 0.61 1.14
N ASN A 128 3.43 1.21 0.24
CA ASN A 128 2.19 0.63 -0.26
C ASN A 128 2.36 0.10 -1.68
N ILE A 129 1.92 -1.13 -1.94
CA ILE A 129 1.82 -1.75 -3.26
C ILE A 129 0.34 -2.08 -3.49
N PRO A 130 -0.44 -1.11 -3.99
CA PRO A 130 -1.88 -1.27 -4.17
C PRO A 130 -2.18 -2.25 -5.30
N SER A 131 -3.02 -3.25 -5.01
CA SER A 131 -3.40 -4.30 -5.97
C SER A 131 -4.80 -4.13 -6.56
N THR A 132 -5.62 -3.20 -6.05
CA THR A 132 -6.95 -2.87 -6.58
C THR A 132 -6.93 -1.52 -7.26
N LEU A 133 -7.82 -1.30 -8.25
CA LEU A 133 -7.91 0.00 -8.92
C LEU A 133 -8.24 1.12 -7.92
N LEU A 134 -9.22 0.91 -7.04
CA LEU A 134 -9.57 1.86 -5.99
C LEU A 134 -8.35 2.25 -5.14
N ALA A 135 -7.52 1.28 -4.77
CA ALA A 135 -6.33 1.57 -3.99
C ALA A 135 -5.25 2.30 -4.80
N GLN A 136 -5.13 2.04 -6.11
CA GLN A 136 -4.16 2.72 -6.96
C GLN A 136 -4.52 4.19 -7.22
N VAL A 137 -5.82 4.53 -7.29
CA VAL A 137 -6.27 5.87 -7.65
C VAL A 137 -6.65 6.74 -6.44
N ASP A 138 -6.87 6.15 -5.28
CA ASP A 138 -7.37 6.86 -4.10
C ASP A 138 -6.67 6.42 -2.80
N SER A 139 -7.00 5.26 -2.23
CA SER A 139 -6.71 4.96 -0.82
C SER A 139 -5.22 4.78 -0.49
N SER A 140 -4.33 4.58 -1.47
CA SER A 140 -2.88 4.54 -1.23
C SER A 140 -2.24 5.92 -1.14
N ILE A 141 -3.01 6.99 -1.33
CA ILE A 141 -2.55 8.38 -1.45
C ILE A 141 -3.12 9.21 -0.29
N GLY A 142 -2.35 10.18 0.18
CA GLY A 142 -2.79 11.12 1.23
C GLY A 142 -2.50 10.68 2.66
N GLY A 143 -1.99 9.46 2.88
CA GLY A 143 -1.51 8.99 4.18
C GLY A 143 -2.59 8.76 5.23
N LYS A 144 -3.86 8.71 4.85
CA LYS A 144 -4.93 8.29 5.76
C LYS A 144 -4.78 6.81 6.03
N THR A 145 -4.47 6.44 7.26
CA THR A 145 -4.35 5.04 7.69
C THR A 145 -5.20 4.81 8.92
N GLY A 146 -5.81 3.64 9.04
CA GLY A 146 -6.68 3.40 10.17
C GLY A 146 -7.43 2.09 10.12
N VAL A 147 -8.21 1.88 11.18
CA VAL A 147 -8.98 0.69 11.41
C VAL A 147 -10.38 1.03 11.93
N ASN A 148 -11.26 0.04 11.89
CA ASN A 148 -12.61 0.17 12.38
C ASN A 148 -12.66 -0.01 13.89
N SER A 149 -13.67 0.61 14.51
CA SER A 149 -14.05 0.44 15.91
C SER A 149 -15.46 -0.13 16.01
N LYS A 150 -15.89 -0.46 17.22
CA LYS A 150 -17.29 -0.84 17.48
C LYS A 150 -18.30 0.29 17.23
N PHE A 151 -17.82 1.53 17.16
CA PHE A 151 -18.65 2.72 16.94
C PHE A 151 -18.73 3.16 15.47
N GLY A 152 -17.93 2.58 14.59
CA GLY A 152 -17.97 2.93 13.16
C GLY A 152 -16.66 2.60 12.42
N LYS A 153 -16.71 2.83 11.11
CA LYS A 153 -15.57 2.60 10.22
C LYS A 153 -14.57 3.74 10.29
N ASN A 154 -13.28 3.41 10.21
CA ASN A 154 -12.17 4.37 10.06
C ASN A 154 -12.05 5.41 11.18
N LEU A 155 -12.56 5.13 12.38
CA LEU A 155 -12.54 6.07 13.50
C LEU A 155 -11.24 6.07 14.30
N ILE A 156 -10.41 5.04 14.13
CA ILE A 156 -9.11 4.92 14.81
C ILE A 156 -8.02 4.87 13.75
N GLY A 157 -7.07 5.80 13.81
CA GLY A 157 -6.02 5.86 12.80
C GLY A 157 -5.02 6.97 13.00
N ALA A 158 -4.20 7.16 11.99
CA ALA A 158 -3.17 8.20 11.93
C ALA A 158 -3.01 8.70 10.50
N PHE A 159 -2.61 9.95 10.36
CA PHE A 159 -2.05 10.43 9.11
C PHE A 159 -0.58 9.97 9.04
N TYR A 160 -0.32 8.92 8.26
CA TYR A 160 0.99 8.33 8.14
C TYR A 160 1.36 8.13 6.66
N GLN A 161 2.21 9.04 6.16
CA GLN A 161 2.59 9.03 4.75
C GLN A 161 3.51 7.84 4.44
N PRO A 162 3.25 7.11 3.33
CA PRO A 162 4.19 6.09 2.87
C PRO A 162 5.50 6.76 2.41
N LYS A 163 6.61 6.03 2.48
CA LYS A 163 7.88 6.45 1.86
C LYS A 163 7.86 6.30 0.34
N LEU A 164 6.97 5.44 -0.15
CA LEU A 164 6.83 5.11 -1.57
C LEU A 164 5.50 4.40 -1.81
N VAL A 165 4.87 4.66 -2.95
CA VAL A 165 3.79 3.84 -3.51
C VAL A 165 4.27 3.22 -4.82
N ILE A 166 4.13 1.90 -4.99
CA ILE A 166 4.46 1.18 -6.23
C ILE A 166 3.16 0.71 -6.86
N SER A 167 2.67 1.43 -7.85
CA SER A 167 1.42 1.15 -8.56
C SER A 167 1.71 0.40 -9.86
N ASP A 168 1.69 -0.93 -9.80
CA ASP A 168 1.86 -1.80 -10.96
C ASP A 168 0.50 -2.10 -11.58
N VAL A 169 0.23 -1.52 -12.76
CA VAL A 169 -1.05 -1.71 -13.45
C VAL A 169 -1.26 -3.15 -13.93
N GLU A 170 -0.20 -3.96 -14.01
CA GLU A 170 -0.33 -5.39 -14.35
C GLU A 170 -1.16 -6.16 -13.32
N LEU A 171 -1.19 -5.74 -12.06
CA LEU A 171 -1.99 -6.34 -11.00
C LEU A 171 -3.49 -6.27 -11.29
N LEU A 172 -3.94 -5.24 -12.02
CA LEU A 172 -5.35 -5.05 -12.34
C LEU A 172 -5.91 -6.11 -13.28
N LYS A 173 -5.05 -6.83 -14.03
CA LYS A 173 -5.49 -7.92 -14.92
C LYS A 173 -6.15 -9.07 -14.19
N SER A 174 -5.83 -9.26 -12.91
CA SER A 174 -6.42 -10.31 -12.08
C SER A 174 -7.58 -9.81 -11.21
N LEU A 175 -7.93 -8.52 -11.32
CA LEU A 175 -8.94 -7.90 -10.46
C LEU A 175 -10.35 -8.28 -10.94
N PRO A 176 -11.25 -8.74 -10.05
CA PRO A 176 -12.65 -9.01 -10.42
C PRO A 176 -13.35 -7.78 -10.98
N LYS A 177 -14.28 -7.97 -11.91
CA LYS A 177 -15.04 -6.87 -12.57
C LYS A 177 -15.66 -5.91 -11.55
N ARG A 178 -16.25 -6.43 -10.48
CA ARG A 178 -16.84 -5.60 -9.41
C ARG A 178 -15.83 -4.62 -8.80
N GLU A 179 -14.64 -5.08 -8.49
CA GLU A 179 -13.58 -4.25 -7.90
C GLU A 179 -13.02 -3.23 -8.91
N MET A 180 -13.00 -3.59 -10.22
CA MET A 180 -12.67 -2.63 -11.28
C MET A 180 -13.71 -1.52 -11.33
N VAL A 181 -15.02 -1.85 -11.30
CA VAL A 181 -16.11 -0.86 -11.31
C VAL A 181 -16.03 0.06 -10.09
N CYS A 182 -15.74 -0.47 -8.89
CA CYS A 182 -15.55 0.34 -7.68
C CYS A 182 -14.44 1.38 -7.86
N GLY A 183 -13.28 0.99 -8.40
CA GLY A 183 -12.18 1.92 -8.65
C GLY A 183 -12.49 2.92 -9.76
N TYR A 184 -13.21 2.49 -10.79
CA TYR A 184 -13.63 3.36 -11.88
C TYR A 184 -14.61 4.45 -11.43
N ALA A 185 -15.53 4.12 -10.51
CA ALA A 185 -16.43 5.11 -9.91
C ALA A 185 -15.66 6.24 -9.22
N GLU A 186 -14.53 5.95 -8.57
CA GLU A 186 -13.68 6.96 -7.94
C GLU A 186 -12.97 7.83 -8.99
N ILE A 187 -12.48 7.23 -10.09
CA ILE A 187 -11.92 7.98 -11.22
C ILE A 187 -12.96 8.94 -11.80
N LEU A 188 -14.19 8.46 -12.00
CA LEU A 188 -15.29 9.26 -12.51
C LEU A 188 -15.61 10.44 -11.56
N LYS A 189 -15.70 10.17 -10.26
CA LYS A 189 -15.90 11.21 -9.24
C LYS A 189 -14.83 12.30 -9.34
N HIS A 190 -13.56 11.94 -9.42
CA HIS A 190 -12.48 12.92 -9.54
C HIS A 190 -12.56 13.72 -10.84
N SER A 191 -12.90 13.09 -11.96
CA SER A 191 -13.03 13.76 -13.25
C SER A 191 -14.15 14.82 -13.25
N MET A 192 -15.27 14.50 -12.58
CA MET A 192 -16.41 15.44 -12.44
C MET A 192 -16.08 16.62 -11.53
N ILE A 193 -15.39 16.39 -10.42
CA ILE A 193 -15.02 17.45 -9.47
C ILE A 193 -14.03 18.44 -10.10
N LEU A 194 -13.05 17.94 -10.83
CA LEU A 194 -11.97 18.76 -11.41
C LEU A 194 -12.41 19.58 -12.63
N LYS A 195 -13.63 19.35 -13.17
CA LYS A 195 -14.13 20.02 -14.40
C LYS A 195 -13.11 20.04 -15.53
N SER A 196 -12.24 19.01 -15.60
CA SER A 196 -11.14 18.95 -16.56
C SER A 196 -11.58 18.20 -17.82
N ASN A 197 -10.88 18.42 -18.93
CA ASN A 197 -11.02 17.64 -20.17
C ASN A 197 -10.76 16.14 -19.98
N PHE A 198 -10.36 15.73 -18.78
CA PHE A 198 -10.20 14.32 -18.39
C PHE A 198 -11.51 13.54 -18.47
N CYS A 199 -12.64 14.21 -18.19
CA CYS A 199 -13.97 13.58 -18.32
C CYS A 199 -14.26 13.14 -19.77
N THR A 200 -13.86 13.95 -20.77
CA THR A 200 -14.06 13.62 -22.19
C THR A 200 -13.19 12.45 -22.70
N HIS A 201 -12.16 12.06 -21.94
CA HIS A 201 -11.30 10.91 -22.28
C HIS A 201 -11.78 9.60 -21.64
N LEU A 202 -12.84 9.65 -20.79
CA LEU A 202 -13.39 8.48 -20.11
C LEU A 202 -14.58 7.90 -20.85
N PHE A 203 -15.17 8.63 -21.78
CA PHE A 203 -16.28 8.28 -22.66
C PHE A 203 -15.82 8.37 -24.12
#